data_71df986eec9efb663ca32c1e252d1f64
#
_entry.id   71df986eec9efb663ca32c1e252d1f64
#
_cell.length_a   1.000
_cell.length_b   1.000
_cell.length_c   1.000
_cell.angle_alpha   90.00
_cell.angle_beta   90.00
_cell.angle_gamma   90.00
#
_symmetry.space_group_name_H-M   'P 1'
#
loop_
_entity.id
_entity.type
_entity.pdbx_description
1 polymer ?
#
loop_
_entity_poly.entity_id
_entity_poly.type
_entity_poly.pdbx_seq_one_letter_code
_entity_poly.pdbx_strand_id
1 'polypeptide(L)'
;IIDVAKMYQDSFFLMYTNGTLIPKDVAQKMEEAGNITPAISVEGMKEETDARRGKGIYDQILAAMKNLREAGVPYGVSVTATRNNVNLLLKDDFYDYYFKELRANYMWMFQFMPIGRKPDVELSLTPEQRIALYKEWVKVLTEKNYFVADFWNSAILSVGCLSCARPAGYFY
;
A
#
# COMPACT_ATOMS: atom_id res chain seq x y z
N ILE A 1 -8.06 5.22 -17.03
CA ILE A 1 -8.79 4.57 -15.91
C ILE A 1 -9.91 5.46 -15.39
N ILE A 2 -9.72 6.77 -15.26
CA ILE A 2 -10.74 7.70 -14.75
C ILE A 2 -12.00 7.68 -15.63
N ASP A 3 -11.84 7.72 -16.95
CA ASP A 3 -12.98 7.67 -17.87
C ASP A 3 -13.75 6.34 -17.75
N VAL A 4 -13.03 5.24 -17.57
CA VAL A 4 -13.65 3.94 -17.32
C VAL A 4 -14.41 3.95 -15.99
N ALA A 5 -13.85 4.51 -14.93
CA ALA A 5 -14.53 4.60 -13.65
C ALA A 5 -15.82 5.43 -13.74
N LYS A 6 -15.79 6.55 -14.47
CA LYS A 6 -17.00 7.36 -14.75
C LYS A 6 -18.10 6.59 -15.49
N MET A 7 -17.73 5.61 -16.32
CA MET A 7 -18.71 4.78 -17.06
C MET A 7 -19.33 3.67 -16.20
N TYR A 8 -18.65 3.22 -15.11
CA TYR A 8 -19.06 2.08 -14.30
C TYR A 8 -19.23 2.50 -12.84
N GLN A 9 -20.29 3.25 -12.56
CA GLN A 9 -20.57 3.81 -11.23
C GLN A 9 -21.03 2.80 -10.18
N ASP A 10 -21.39 1.59 -10.61
CA ASP A 10 -21.70 0.44 -9.77
C ASP A 10 -20.46 -0.35 -9.32
N SER A 11 -19.29 0.04 -9.81
CA SER A 11 -18.01 -0.60 -9.53
C SER A 11 -17.07 0.35 -8.79
N PHE A 12 -16.25 -0.17 -7.87
CA PHE A 12 -15.24 0.57 -7.15
C PHE A 12 -13.84 0.18 -7.62
N PHE A 13 -12.99 1.16 -7.92
CA PHE A 13 -11.69 0.95 -8.52
C PHE A 13 -10.58 1.18 -7.51
N LEU A 14 -9.93 0.10 -7.06
CA LEU A 14 -8.65 0.16 -6.34
C LEU A 14 -7.51 0.17 -7.35
N MET A 15 -6.74 1.25 -7.38
CA MET A 15 -5.67 1.43 -8.35
C MET A 15 -4.29 1.46 -7.67
N TYR A 16 -3.45 0.44 -7.90
CA TYR A 16 -2.05 0.50 -7.49
C TYR A 16 -1.26 1.41 -8.43
N THR A 17 -0.52 2.36 -7.87
CA THR A 17 0.21 3.36 -8.65
C THR A 17 1.52 3.77 -7.96
N ASN A 18 2.49 4.24 -8.74
CA ASN A 18 3.68 4.89 -8.18
C ASN A 18 3.41 6.34 -7.73
N GLY A 19 2.24 6.89 -8.02
CA GLY A 19 1.81 8.21 -7.60
C GLY A 19 2.42 9.40 -8.38
N THR A 20 3.41 9.18 -9.26
CA THR A 20 4.17 10.27 -9.89
C THR A 20 3.37 11.07 -10.92
N LEU A 21 2.23 10.56 -11.37
CA LEU A 21 1.37 11.19 -12.37
C LEU A 21 -0.01 11.58 -11.78
N ILE A 22 -0.03 12.09 -10.52
CA ILE A 22 -1.24 12.60 -9.88
C ILE A 22 -1.08 14.10 -9.52
N PRO A 23 -1.01 14.98 -10.52
CA PRO A 23 -1.13 16.42 -10.29
C PRO A 23 -2.56 16.80 -9.86
N LYS A 24 -2.76 18.07 -9.49
CA LYS A 24 -4.05 18.54 -8.93
C LYS A 24 -5.25 18.28 -9.83
N ASP A 25 -5.11 18.48 -11.12
CA ASP A 25 -6.18 18.26 -12.10
C ASP A 25 -6.56 16.78 -12.22
N VAL A 26 -5.59 15.85 -12.08
CA VAL A 26 -5.87 14.41 -12.08
C VAL A 26 -6.55 14.01 -10.78
N ALA A 27 -6.11 14.53 -9.63
CA ALA A 27 -6.78 14.29 -8.36
C ALA A 27 -8.24 14.79 -8.38
N GLN A 28 -8.48 15.97 -8.96
CA GLN A 28 -9.83 16.51 -9.14
C GLN A 28 -10.71 15.63 -10.03
N LYS A 29 -10.18 15.12 -11.13
CA LYS A 29 -10.91 14.18 -12.01
C LYS A 29 -11.21 12.83 -11.31
N MET A 30 -10.36 12.40 -10.38
CA MET A 30 -10.62 11.20 -9.56
C MET A 30 -11.76 11.45 -8.56
N GLU A 31 -11.79 12.63 -7.94
CA GLU A 31 -12.88 13.05 -7.07
C GLU A 31 -14.21 13.11 -7.85
N GLU A 32 -14.23 13.75 -9.02
CA GLU A 32 -15.40 13.79 -9.89
C GLU A 32 -15.91 12.40 -10.30
N ALA A 33 -15.02 11.41 -10.44
CA ALA A 33 -15.40 10.04 -10.71
C ALA A 33 -16.07 9.38 -9.49
N GLY A 34 -15.62 9.70 -8.27
CA GLY A 34 -16.24 9.29 -7.02
C GLY A 34 -16.03 7.84 -6.59
N ASN A 35 -15.50 7.00 -7.46
CA ASN A 35 -15.38 5.54 -7.26
C ASN A 35 -13.95 5.01 -7.47
N ILE A 36 -12.93 5.87 -7.33
CA ILE A 36 -11.52 5.49 -7.45
C ILE A 36 -10.80 5.74 -6.11
N THR A 37 -10.00 4.78 -5.67
CA THR A 37 -9.05 4.94 -4.58
C THR A 37 -7.66 4.48 -5.02
N PRO A 38 -6.66 5.38 -5.08
CA PRO A 38 -5.29 4.98 -5.37
C PRO A 38 -4.59 4.42 -4.12
N ALA A 39 -3.90 3.29 -4.28
CA ALA A 39 -2.93 2.76 -3.34
C ALA A 39 -1.52 3.14 -3.85
N ILE A 40 -0.92 4.14 -3.23
CA ILE A 40 0.37 4.69 -3.67
C ILE A 40 1.50 3.81 -3.14
N SER A 41 2.35 3.36 -4.06
CA SER A 41 3.44 2.48 -3.73
C SER A 41 4.59 3.22 -3.03
N VAL A 42 4.95 2.75 -1.85
CA VAL A 42 6.09 3.24 -1.05
C VAL A 42 6.97 2.05 -0.64
N GLU A 43 8.22 2.31 -0.26
CA GLU A 43 9.11 1.24 0.22
C GLU A 43 9.47 1.39 1.71
N GLY A 44 9.08 2.49 2.30
CA GLY A 44 9.41 2.91 3.64
C GLY A 44 9.30 4.41 3.76
N MET A 45 10.31 5.07 4.29
CA MET A 45 10.45 6.52 4.28
C MET A 45 11.21 6.97 3.02
N LYS A 46 11.79 8.18 3.05
CA LYS A 46 12.46 8.79 1.90
C LYS A 46 13.64 7.95 1.39
N GLU A 47 14.47 7.48 2.31
CA GLU A 47 15.69 6.75 1.95
C GLU A 47 15.39 5.45 1.21
N GLU A 48 14.50 4.62 1.76
CA GLU A 48 14.12 3.33 1.17
C GLU A 48 13.38 3.52 -0.15
N THR A 49 12.50 4.53 -0.21
CA THR A 49 11.70 4.80 -1.41
C THR A 49 12.58 5.34 -2.54
N ASP A 50 13.43 6.32 -2.27
CA ASP A 50 14.32 6.88 -3.28
C ASP A 50 15.39 5.89 -3.73
N ALA A 51 15.91 5.05 -2.84
CA ALA A 51 16.88 4.02 -3.17
C ALA A 51 16.34 3.00 -4.19
N ARG A 52 15.08 2.60 -4.05
CA ARG A 52 14.47 1.60 -4.93
C ARG A 52 13.83 2.20 -6.18
N ARG A 53 13.21 3.37 -6.06
CA ARG A 53 12.37 3.97 -7.12
C ARG A 53 13.04 5.09 -7.89
N GLY A 54 14.13 5.63 -7.35
CA GLY A 54 14.88 6.74 -7.92
C GLY A 54 14.80 8.00 -7.07
N LYS A 55 15.88 8.77 -7.11
CA LYS A 55 16.04 10.00 -6.32
C LYS A 55 14.92 11.01 -6.60
N GLY A 56 14.30 11.52 -5.55
CA GLY A 56 13.24 12.53 -5.63
C GLY A 56 11.84 11.97 -5.90
N ILE A 57 11.70 10.66 -6.07
CA ILE A 57 10.38 10.01 -6.24
C ILE A 57 9.55 10.13 -4.97
N TYR A 58 10.18 10.05 -3.80
CA TYR A 58 9.47 10.21 -2.52
C TYR A 58 8.77 11.59 -2.43
N ASP A 59 9.44 12.65 -2.82
CA ASP A 59 8.87 14.00 -2.78
C ASP A 59 7.69 14.15 -3.77
N GLN A 60 7.74 13.47 -4.92
CA GLN A 60 6.62 13.41 -5.87
C GLN A 60 5.44 12.64 -5.29
N ILE A 61 5.70 11.54 -4.58
CA ILE A 61 4.68 10.75 -3.87
C ILE A 61 3.97 11.60 -2.82
N LEU A 62 4.72 12.35 -2.00
CA LEU A 62 4.14 13.27 -1.01
C LEU A 62 3.27 14.36 -1.66
N ALA A 63 3.71 14.91 -2.78
CA ALA A 63 2.93 15.88 -3.54
C ALA A 63 1.62 15.25 -4.06
N ALA A 64 1.66 14.02 -4.56
CA ALA A 64 0.47 13.28 -5.00
C ALA A 64 -0.52 13.04 -3.84
N MET A 65 -0.03 12.58 -2.70
CA MET A 65 -0.85 12.38 -1.48
C MET A 65 -1.50 13.68 -1.03
N LYS A 66 -0.76 14.79 -1.08
CA LYS A 66 -1.30 16.12 -0.78
C LYS A 66 -2.40 16.49 -1.76
N ASN A 67 -2.19 16.31 -3.06
CA ASN A 67 -3.19 16.63 -4.09
C ASN A 67 -4.48 15.82 -3.91
N LEU A 68 -4.37 14.52 -3.63
CA LEU A 68 -5.51 13.64 -3.37
C LEU A 68 -6.28 14.09 -2.14
N ARG A 69 -5.59 14.41 -1.05
CA ARG A 69 -6.22 14.90 0.18
C ARG A 69 -6.92 16.24 -0.03
N GLU A 70 -6.29 17.18 -0.73
CA GLU A 70 -6.89 18.48 -1.05
C GLU A 70 -8.13 18.34 -1.95
N ALA A 71 -8.16 17.34 -2.83
CA ALA A 71 -9.31 17.03 -3.67
C ALA A 71 -10.40 16.22 -2.94
N GLY A 72 -10.14 15.67 -1.75
CA GLY A 72 -11.11 14.83 -1.03
C GLY A 72 -11.15 13.37 -1.49
N VAL A 73 -10.17 12.92 -2.28
CA VAL A 73 -10.08 11.53 -2.75
C VAL A 73 -9.49 10.64 -1.65
N PRO A 74 -10.21 9.60 -1.20
CA PRO A 74 -9.64 8.62 -0.27
C PRO A 74 -8.50 7.87 -0.95
N TYR A 75 -7.38 7.74 -0.24
CA TYR A 75 -6.22 7.02 -0.76
C TYR A 75 -5.54 6.18 0.32
N GLY A 76 -4.81 5.21 -0.11
CA GLY A 76 -3.95 4.41 0.75
C GLY A 76 -2.53 4.32 0.24
N VAL A 77 -1.73 3.53 0.93
CA VAL A 77 -0.38 3.20 0.53
C VAL A 77 -0.23 1.70 0.33
N SER A 78 0.72 1.32 -0.49
CA SER A 78 1.12 -0.06 -0.73
C SER A 78 2.61 -0.18 -0.46
N VAL A 79 3.00 -1.09 0.44
CA VAL A 79 4.38 -1.36 0.80
C VAL A 79 4.72 -2.83 0.65
N THR A 80 5.91 -3.11 0.12
CA THR A 80 6.43 -4.49 0.07
C THR A 80 7.49 -4.66 1.14
N ALA A 81 7.22 -5.51 2.11
CA ALA A 81 8.18 -5.87 3.15
C ALA A 81 9.31 -6.73 2.55
N THR A 82 10.52 -6.27 2.75
CA THR A 82 11.77 -6.91 2.34
C THR A 82 12.71 -7.01 3.54
N ARG A 83 13.77 -7.82 3.43
CA ARG A 83 14.83 -7.88 4.46
C ARG A 83 15.45 -6.51 4.75
N ASN A 84 15.47 -5.61 3.76
CA ASN A 84 16.12 -4.31 3.88
C ASN A 84 15.25 -3.26 4.62
N ASN A 85 13.92 -3.33 4.50
CA ASN A 85 13.03 -2.32 5.09
C ASN A 85 12.22 -2.83 6.28
N VAL A 86 12.24 -4.12 6.60
CA VAL A 86 11.39 -4.70 7.66
C VAL A 86 11.62 -4.04 9.01
N ASN A 87 12.85 -3.68 9.37
CA ASN A 87 13.14 -3.02 10.64
C ASN A 87 12.45 -1.64 10.78
N LEU A 88 12.15 -0.99 9.67
CA LEU A 88 11.34 0.22 9.66
C LEU A 88 9.86 -0.13 9.85
N LEU A 89 9.38 -1.17 9.18
CA LEU A 89 7.99 -1.63 9.27
C LEU A 89 7.61 -2.21 10.65
N LEU A 90 8.59 -2.46 11.51
CA LEU A 90 8.39 -2.87 12.91
C LEU A 90 8.28 -1.67 13.89
N LYS A 91 8.27 -0.43 13.37
CA LYS A 91 8.20 0.77 14.20
C LYS A 91 6.83 1.41 14.14
N ASP A 92 6.29 1.77 15.28
CA ASP A 92 5.03 2.51 15.41
C ASP A 92 5.03 3.81 14.59
N ASP A 93 6.17 4.54 14.60
CA ASP A 93 6.32 5.82 13.90
C ASP A 93 6.09 5.71 12.39
N PHE A 94 6.40 4.55 11.78
CA PHE A 94 6.12 4.31 10.38
C PHE A 94 4.62 4.38 10.08
N TYR A 95 3.81 3.70 10.88
CA TYR A 95 2.35 3.69 10.71
C TYR A 95 1.74 5.04 11.09
N ASP A 96 2.19 5.63 12.21
CA ASP A 96 1.71 6.95 12.66
C ASP A 96 1.97 8.03 11.60
N TYR A 97 3.12 8.00 10.95
CA TYR A 97 3.42 8.90 9.85
C TYR A 97 2.42 8.79 8.70
N TYR A 98 2.17 7.59 8.19
CA TYR A 98 1.25 7.43 7.07
C TYR A 98 -0.22 7.69 7.44
N PHE A 99 -0.66 7.22 8.61
CA PHE A 99 -2.06 7.33 9.01
C PHE A 99 -2.42 8.66 9.68
N LYS A 100 -1.56 9.20 10.54
CA LYS A 100 -1.84 10.46 11.26
C LYS A 100 -1.39 11.69 10.49
N GLU A 101 -0.13 11.71 10.03
CA GLU A 101 0.43 12.89 9.39
C GLU A 101 0.00 13.01 7.93
N LEU A 102 0.16 11.94 7.15
CA LEU A 102 -0.22 11.91 5.74
C LEU A 102 -1.71 11.61 5.53
N ARG A 103 -2.41 11.07 6.54
CA ARG A 103 -3.84 10.75 6.51
C ARG A 103 -4.23 9.74 5.44
N ALA A 104 -3.41 8.74 5.23
CA ALA A 104 -3.79 7.59 4.41
C ALA A 104 -4.95 6.83 5.09
N ASN A 105 -5.92 6.39 4.30
CA ASN A 105 -7.10 5.70 4.80
C ASN A 105 -6.84 4.20 5.04
N TYR A 106 -5.90 3.62 4.31
CA TYR A 106 -5.56 2.21 4.39
C TYR A 106 -4.12 1.95 3.95
N MET A 107 -3.59 0.79 4.31
CA MET A 107 -2.30 0.30 3.86
C MET A 107 -2.41 -1.15 3.40
N TRP A 108 -1.91 -1.42 2.19
CA TRP A 108 -1.65 -2.78 1.72
C TRP A 108 -0.21 -3.16 1.98
N MET A 109 0.00 -4.23 2.73
CA MET A 109 1.31 -4.79 2.99
C MET A 109 1.48 -6.10 2.24
N PHE A 110 2.50 -6.16 1.39
CA PHE A 110 2.93 -7.36 0.70
C PHE A 110 4.25 -7.84 1.30
N GLN A 111 4.52 -9.13 1.22
CA GLN A 111 5.83 -9.67 1.53
C GLN A 111 6.52 -10.04 0.22
N PHE A 112 7.80 -9.69 0.12
CA PHE A 112 8.57 -9.94 -1.10
C PHE A 112 8.66 -11.45 -1.39
N MET A 113 8.38 -11.82 -2.63
CA MET A 113 8.58 -13.17 -3.17
C MET A 113 9.66 -13.11 -4.26
N PRO A 114 10.68 -13.97 -4.18
CA PRO A 114 11.78 -14.00 -5.16
C PRO A 114 11.36 -14.74 -6.43
N ILE A 115 10.42 -14.16 -7.17
CA ILE A 115 9.93 -14.69 -8.47
C ILE A 115 10.19 -13.70 -9.59
N GLY A 116 10.08 -14.15 -10.82
CA GLY A 116 10.24 -13.31 -12.01
C GLY A 116 11.60 -13.45 -12.67
N ARG A 117 11.97 -12.46 -13.49
CA ARG A 117 13.12 -12.51 -14.38
C ARG A 117 14.47 -12.54 -13.64
N LYS A 118 14.58 -11.85 -12.53
CA LYS A 118 15.79 -11.77 -11.68
C LYS A 118 15.37 -11.93 -10.22
N PRO A 119 15.11 -13.17 -9.77
CA PRO A 119 14.75 -13.42 -8.39
C PRO A 119 15.94 -13.12 -7.48
N ASP A 120 15.71 -12.37 -6.40
CA ASP A 120 16.71 -12.06 -5.39
C ASP A 120 16.23 -12.62 -4.03
N VAL A 121 16.73 -13.78 -3.66
CA VAL A 121 16.34 -14.45 -2.42
C VAL A 121 16.81 -13.70 -1.18
N GLU A 122 17.85 -12.85 -1.31
CA GLU A 122 18.37 -12.05 -0.18
C GLU A 122 17.42 -10.94 0.25
N LEU A 123 16.47 -10.57 -0.60
CA LEU A 123 15.40 -9.63 -0.23
C LEU A 123 14.26 -10.29 0.54
N SER A 124 14.19 -11.62 0.57
CA SER A 124 13.15 -12.33 1.30
C SER A 124 13.32 -12.18 2.81
N LEU A 125 12.21 -12.00 3.51
CA LEU A 125 12.20 -11.96 4.97
C LEU A 125 12.69 -13.29 5.57
N THR A 126 13.46 -13.23 6.66
CA THR A 126 13.74 -14.44 7.46
C THR A 126 12.47 -14.88 8.21
N PRO A 127 12.41 -16.15 8.66
CA PRO A 127 11.29 -16.64 9.48
C PRO A 127 11.04 -15.75 10.71
N GLU A 128 12.09 -15.32 11.40
CA GLU A 128 12.01 -14.46 12.58
C GLU A 128 11.43 -13.07 12.24
N GLN A 129 11.88 -12.49 11.12
CA GLN A 129 11.36 -11.22 10.63
C GLN A 129 9.88 -11.33 10.25
N ARG A 130 9.45 -12.44 9.65
CA ARG A 130 8.04 -12.68 9.32
C ARG A 130 7.18 -12.78 10.58
N ILE A 131 7.65 -13.48 11.61
CA ILE A 131 6.96 -13.59 12.89
C ILE A 131 6.88 -12.21 13.56
N ALA A 132 7.96 -11.45 13.57
CA ALA A 132 7.97 -10.10 14.13
C ALA A 132 6.99 -9.18 13.41
N LEU A 133 6.99 -9.20 12.07
CA LEU A 133 6.07 -8.40 11.26
C LEU A 133 4.61 -8.77 11.49
N TYR A 134 4.31 -10.07 11.63
CA TYR A 134 2.97 -10.53 11.98
C TYR A 134 2.50 -9.98 13.34
N LYS A 135 3.35 -10.02 14.35
CA LYS A 135 3.02 -9.49 15.69
C LYS A 135 2.78 -7.99 15.65
N GLU A 136 3.63 -7.26 14.93
CA GLU A 136 3.46 -5.81 14.76
C GLU A 136 2.17 -5.48 14.00
N TRP A 137 1.88 -6.21 12.93
CA TRP A 137 0.63 -6.05 12.18
C TRP A 137 -0.61 -6.25 13.05
N VAL A 138 -0.64 -7.31 13.90
CA VAL A 138 -1.74 -7.55 14.84
C VAL A 138 -1.89 -6.37 15.81
N LYS A 139 -0.78 -5.89 16.40
CA LYS A 139 -0.77 -4.73 17.28
C LYS A 139 -1.32 -3.48 16.60
N VAL A 140 -0.88 -3.19 15.39
CA VAL A 140 -1.34 -2.03 14.61
C VAL A 140 -2.85 -2.09 14.35
N LEU A 141 -3.38 -3.27 14.03
CA LEU A 141 -4.82 -3.46 13.83
C LEU A 141 -5.62 -3.30 15.12
N THR A 142 -5.16 -3.93 16.23
CA THR A 142 -5.97 -4.06 17.44
C THR A 142 -5.81 -2.91 18.43
N GLU A 143 -4.62 -2.30 18.49
CA GLU A 143 -4.32 -1.23 19.44
C GLU A 143 -4.38 0.16 18.81
N LYS A 144 -3.87 0.31 17.56
CA LYS A 144 -3.90 1.60 16.86
C LYS A 144 -5.14 1.80 15.99
N ASN A 145 -5.90 0.74 15.71
CA ASN A 145 -7.07 0.76 14.82
C ASN A 145 -6.78 1.30 13.42
N TYR A 146 -5.57 1.05 12.89
CA TYR A 146 -5.23 1.39 11.52
C TYR A 146 -5.60 0.25 10.58
N PHE A 147 -6.23 0.58 9.46
CA PHE A 147 -6.60 -0.41 8.45
C PHE A 147 -5.38 -0.81 7.61
N VAL A 148 -4.65 -1.80 8.11
CA VAL A 148 -3.52 -2.43 7.42
C VAL A 148 -3.90 -3.84 7.02
N ALA A 149 -3.97 -4.08 5.72
CA ALA A 149 -4.17 -5.43 5.17
C ALA A 149 -2.80 -6.04 4.83
N ASP A 150 -2.35 -7.00 5.63
CA ASP A 150 -1.22 -7.85 5.26
C ASP A 150 -1.74 -8.96 4.35
N PHE A 151 -1.36 -8.93 3.09
CA PHE A 151 -1.87 -9.83 2.07
C PHE A 151 -1.63 -11.31 2.37
N TRP A 152 -0.60 -11.63 3.15
CA TRP A 152 -0.27 -13.00 3.55
C TRP A 152 -0.94 -13.43 4.85
N ASN A 153 -1.06 -12.52 5.81
CA ASN A 153 -1.48 -12.84 7.17
C ASN A 153 -2.97 -12.56 7.40
N SER A 154 -3.61 -11.69 6.61
CA SER A 154 -5.04 -11.39 6.72
C SER A 154 -5.95 -12.60 6.47
N ALA A 155 -5.41 -13.70 5.95
CA ALA A 155 -6.14 -14.95 5.76
C ALA A 155 -6.81 -15.48 7.03
N ILE A 156 -6.23 -15.24 8.20
CA ILE A 156 -6.79 -15.64 9.50
C ILE A 156 -8.08 -14.84 9.78
N LEU A 157 -8.10 -13.56 9.45
CA LEU A 157 -9.26 -12.68 9.67
C LEU A 157 -10.36 -12.85 8.62
N SER A 158 -10.00 -13.27 7.41
CA SER A 158 -10.91 -13.42 6.27
C SER A 158 -11.31 -14.89 5.99
N VAL A 159 -11.03 -15.80 6.93
CA VAL A 159 -11.34 -17.25 6.81
C VAL A 159 -10.71 -17.89 5.57
N GLY A 160 -9.55 -17.41 5.17
CA GLY A 160 -8.78 -17.99 4.07
C GLY A 160 -7.90 -16.98 3.34
N CYS A 161 -6.94 -17.48 2.58
CA CYS A 161 -6.07 -16.63 1.77
C CYS A 161 -6.90 -15.85 0.74
N LEU A 162 -6.70 -14.55 0.71
CA LEU A 162 -7.38 -13.68 -0.24
C LEU A 162 -6.93 -13.91 -1.69
N SER A 163 -5.82 -14.59 -1.93
CA SER A 163 -5.26 -14.70 -3.28
C SER A 163 -5.00 -16.12 -3.79
N CYS A 164 -4.47 -17.03 -2.97
CA CYS A 164 -3.93 -18.29 -3.50
C CYS A 164 -4.58 -19.56 -2.98
N ALA A 165 -5.13 -19.58 -1.79
CA ALA A 165 -5.61 -20.80 -1.14
C ALA A 165 -7.11 -21.04 -1.28
N ARG A 166 -7.88 -20.05 -1.74
CA ARG A 166 -9.30 -20.22 -2.07
C ARG A 166 -9.63 -19.49 -3.35
N PRO A 167 -9.52 -20.14 -4.50
CA PRO A 167 -9.84 -19.55 -5.80
C PRO A 167 -11.35 -19.27 -5.99
N ALA A 168 -12.21 -19.68 -5.07
CA ALA A 168 -13.66 -19.57 -5.20
C ALA A 168 -14.24 -18.15 -5.17
N GLY A 169 -13.42 -17.11 -5.04
CA GLY A 169 -13.87 -15.73 -5.01
C GLY A 169 -13.02 -14.76 -5.81
N TYR A 170 -11.93 -15.19 -6.43
CA TYR A 170 -11.02 -14.31 -7.16
C TYR A 170 -10.65 -14.91 -8.51
N PHE A 171 -11.13 -14.26 -9.56
CA PHE A 171 -10.67 -14.47 -10.91
C PHE A 171 -9.65 -13.39 -11.26
N TYR A 172 -8.47 -13.80 -11.73
CA TYR A 172 -7.46 -12.92 -12.31
C TYR A 172 -7.63 -12.89 -13.82
#